data_184968c8061b7331da549da5cd5cfd5b
#
_entry.id   184968c8061b7331da549da5cd5cfd5b
#
_cell.length_a   1.000
_cell.length_b   1.000
_cell.length_c   1.000
_cell.angle_alpha   90.00
_cell.angle_beta   90.00
_cell.angle_gamma   90.00
#
_symmetry.space_group_name_H-M   'P 1'
#
loop_
_entity.id
_entity.type
_entity.pdbx_description
1 polymer ?
#
loop_
_entity_poly.entity_id
_entity_poly.type
_entity_poly.pdbx_seq_one_letter_code
_entity_poly.pdbx_strand_id
1 'polypeptide(L)'
;MTRDKVRMKEYNKFTGKKILLILVIVLAFFIFLSIFIVPNLGQWLVVIDELPESDIIVVLMGSVYDRILEAADLYNEGYSDRIVLINSYIVAKDIIISRGIKVYGDTLISKMAAIDLGIPEEDIIVLDGNSRSTQDEALTIREYIRNNKEIESIILVTSKYHSGRAKKIFKKALSVLDREIDIYSSPSKYDPFNVNQWWKDREDIKWVVLEYLKLVNFYFREQFLLD
;
A
#
# COMPACT_ATOMS: atom_id res chain seq x y z
N MET A 1 62.10 -26.02 22.38
CA MET A 1 60.82 -25.46 21.97
C MET A 1 60.40 -26.20 20.72
N THR A 2 59.43 -27.13 20.81
CA THR A 2 59.20 -28.21 19.81
C THR A 2 58.51 -27.62 18.55
N ARG A 3 58.89 -28.19 17.37
CA ARG A 3 58.33 -27.84 16.04
C ARG A 3 56.79 -27.73 16.04
N ASP A 4 56.10 -28.50 16.84
CA ASP A 4 54.63 -28.48 16.94
C ASP A 4 54.08 -27.21 17.56
N LYS A 5 54.76 -26.58 18.53
CA LYS A 5 54.32 -25.27 19.09
C LYS A 5 54.41 -24.12 18.08
N VAL A 6 55.41 -24.17 17.19
CA VAL A 6 55.58 -23.18 16.12
C VAL A 6 54.50 -23.37 15.07
N ARG A 7 54.20 -24.60 14.66
CA ARG A 7 53.15 -24.93 13.68
C ARG A 7 51.75 -24.59 14.18
N MET A 8 51.42 -24.82 15.46
CA MET A 8 50.19 -24.42 16.08
C MET A 8 50.03 -22.89 16.16
N LYS A 9 51.11 -22.17 16.42
CA LYS A 9 51.11 -20.71 16.48
C LYS A 9 50.87 -20.08 15.09
N GLU A 10 51.43 -20.66 14.04
CA GLU A 10 51.20 -20.23 12.65
C GLU A 10 49.77 -20.57 12.18
N TYR A 11 49.26 -21.77 12.52
CA TYR A 11 47.89 -22.17 12.23
C TYR A 11 46.88 -21.23 12.91
N ASN A 12 47.05 -20.93 14.20
CA ASN A 12 46.18 -19.98 14.94
C ASN A 12 46.27 -18.57 14.39
N LYS A 13 47.44 -18.12 13.92
CA LYS A 13 47.62 -16.81 13.29
C LYS A 13 46.96 -16.74 11.92
N PHE A 14 46.98 -17.82 11.15
CA PHE A 14 46.31 -17.90 9.84
C PHE A 14 44.78 -17.96 9.99
N THR A 15 44.28 -18.71 10.99
CA THR A 15 42.86 -18.79 11.34
C THR A 15 42.36 -17.45 11.85
N GLY A 16 43.12 -16.76 12.71
CA GLY A 16 42.78 -15.42 13.21
C GLY A 16 42.66 -14.38 12.10
N LYS A 17 43.56 -14.40 11.10
CA LYS A 17 43.49 -13.51 9.94
C LYS A 17 42.25 -13.77 9.08
N LYS A 18 41.85 -15.05 8.88
CA LYS A 18 40.63 -15.41 8.15
C LYS A 18 39.37 -14.92 8.88
N ILE A 19 39.32 -15.12 10.19
CA ILE A 19 38.20 -14.64 11.02
C ILE A 19 38.08 -13.09 10.95
N LEU A 20 39.22 -12.40 11.08
CA LEU A 20 39.21 -10.92 10.96
C LEU A 20 38.74 -10.48 9.57
N LEU A 21 39.17 -11.11 8.50
CA LEU A 21 38.71 -10.81 7.14
C LEU A 21 37.20 -11.01 7.00
N ILE A 22 36.66 -12.12 7.53
CA ILE A 22 35.21 -12.37 7.52
C ILE A 22 34.46 -11.28 8.29
N LEU A 23 34.93 -10.87 9.47
CA LEU A 23 34.33 -9.79 10.26
C LEU A 23 34.33 -8.46 9.51
N VAL A 24 35.43 -8.14 8.82
CA VAL A 24 35.51 -6.91 7.99
C VAL A 24 34.52 -6.96 6.82
N ILE A 25 34.41 -8.11 6.15
CA ILE A 25 33.44 -8.28 5.04
C ILE A 25 32.00 -8.16 5.58
N VAL A 26 31.68 -8.78 6.69
CA VAL A 26 30.37 -8.70 7.33
C VAL A 26 30.04 -7.25 7.74
N LEU A 27 31.00 -6.55 8.35
CA LEU A 27 30.84 -5.15 8.71
C LEU A 27 30.62 -4.27 7.48
N ALA A 28 31.43 -4.45 6.43
CA ALA A 28 31.27 -3.71 5.17
C ALA A 28 29.90 -3.98 4.51
N PHE A 29 29.41 -5.22 4.58
CA PHE A 29 28.08 -5.59 4.10
C PHE A 29 26.97 -4.87 4.88
N PHE A 30 27.04 -4.83 6.21
CA PHE A 30 26.05 -4.10 7.01
C PHE A 30 26.11 -2.58 6.79
N ILE A 31 27.30 -2.02 6.60
CA ILE A 31 27.46 -0.61 6.23
C ILE A 31 26.83 -0.36 4.86
N PHE A 32 27.06 -1.21 3.88
CA PHE A 32 26.44 -1.11 2.56
C PHE A 32 24.91 -1.18 2.66
N LEU A 33 24.37 -2.15 3.41
CA LEU A 33 22.91 -2.25 3.64
C LEU A 33 22.35 -0.96 4.26
N SER A 34 23.00 -0.44 5.32
CA SER A 34 22.50 0.73 6.03
C SER A 34 22.54 2.02 5.18
N ILE A 35 23.52 2.15 4.29
CA ILE A 35 23.67 3.36 3.47
C ILE A 35 22.87 3.29 2.16
N PHE A 36 22.80 2.10 1.53
CA PHE A 36 22.26 1.98 0.17
C PHE A 36 20.89 1.28 0.10
N ILE A 37 20.59 0.35 1.01
CA ILE A 37 19.34 -0.41 0.95
C ILE A 37 18.28 0.22 1.85
N VAL A 38 18.60 0.40 3.14
CA VAL A 38 17.62 0.88 4.12
C VAL A 38 16.96 2.20 3.72
N PRO A 39 17.68 3.25 3.27
CA PRO A 39 17.04 4.51 2.88
C PRO A 39 16.04 4.36 1.73
N ASN A 40 16.29 3.45 0.80
CA ASN A 40 15.45 3.26 -0.38
C ASN A 40 14.20 2.41 -0.13
N LEU A 41 14.11 1.69 1.01
CA LEU A 41 12.94 0.86 1.30
C LEU A 41 11.64 1.65 1.31
N GLY A 42 11.63 2.89 1.80
CA GLY A 42 10.46 3.76 1.76
C GLY A 42 10.06 4.14 0.32
N GLN A 43 11.05 4.47 -0.51
CA GLN A 43 10.82 4.86 -1.91
C GLN A 43 10.26 3.72 -2.75
N TRP A 44 10.75 2.50 -2.55
CA TRP A 44 10.31 1.31 -3.31
C TRP A 44 8.86 0.89 -3.04
N LEU A 45 8.27 1.39 -1.96
CA LEU A 45 6.85 1.18 -1.65
C LEU A 45 5.93 2.12 -2.42
N VAL A 46 6.45 3.29 -2.83
CA VAL A 46 5.64 4.36 -3.41
C VAL A 46 5.61 4.24 -4.93
N VAL A 47 4.41 4.23 -5.47
CA VAL A 47 4.16 4.29 -6.91
C VAL A 47 3.27 5.49 -7.19
N ILE A 48 3.76 6.41 -8.01
CA ILE A 48 3.05 7.59 -8.49
C ILE A 48 3.10 7.52 -10.01
N ASP A 49 1.94 7.58 -10.65
CA ASP A 49 1.85 7.59 -12.11
C ASP A 49 1.54 9.00 -12.62
N GLU A 50 1.86 9.27 -13.88
CA GLU A 50 1.28 10.39 -14.60
C GLU A 50 -0.18 10.09 -14.87
N LEU A 51 -1.06 11.02 -14.50
CA LEU A 51 -2.50 10.78 -14.52
C LEU A 51 -3.11 11.32 -15.82
N PRO A 52 -3.75 10.49 -16.64
CA PRO A 52 -4.71 10.96 -17.64
C PRO A 52 -6.08 11.18 -16.99
N GLU A 53 -6.98 11.81 -17.73
CA GLU A 53 -8.41 11.72 -17.44
C GLU A 53 -8.85 10.24 -17.43
N SER A 54 -9.64 9.85 -16.44
CA SER A 54 -10.01 8.46 -16.18
C SER A 54 -11.49 8.33 -15.81
N ASP A 55 -12.07 7.15 -15.98
CA ASP A 55 -13.52 6.96 -15.82
C ASP A 55 -13.98 7.07 -14.37
N ILE A 56 -13.15 6.63 -13.41
CA ILE A 56 -13.47 6.70 -11.98
C ILE A 56 -12.23 6.92 -11.11
N ILE A 57 -12.43 7.60 -9.98
CA ILE A 57 -11.47 7.67 -8.88
C ILE A 57 -11.90 6.67 -7.80
N VAL A 58 -11.08 5.67 -7.52
CA VAL A 58 -11.33 4.66 -6.48
C VAL A 58 -10.54 5.03 -5.23
N VAL A 59 -11.23 5.34 -4.12
CA VAL A 59 -10.61 5.69 -2.84
C VAL A 59 -10.58 4.45 -1.95
N LEU A 60 -9.38 3.96 -1.63
CA LEU A 60 -9.22 2.83 -0.73
C LEU A 60 -9.42 3.25 0.73
N MET A 61 -10.11 2.40 1.51
CA MET A 61 -10.39 2.68 2.91
C MET A 61 -9.17 2.45 3.82
N GLY A 62 -9.19 3.08 5.01
CA GLY A 62 -8.17 2.96 6.04
C GLY A 62 -7.66 4.27 6.61
N SER A 63 -7.19 5.22 5.80
CA SER A 63 -6.92 6.59 6.21
C SER A 63 -7.93 7.50 5.51
N VAL A 64 -8.87 8.05 6.27
CA VAL A 64 -10.07 8.68 5.69
C VAL A 64 -9.76 10.03 5.07
N TYR A 65 -9.28 10.98 5.88
CA TYR A 65 -9.25 12.39 5.50
C TYR A 65 -8.20 12.71 4.45
N ASP A 66 -7.00 12.17 4.56
CA ASP A 66 -5.92 12.42 3.60
C ASP A 66 -6.26 11.88 2.20
N ARG A 67 -6.91 10.72 2.13
CA ARG A 67 -7.30 10.11 0.85
C ARG A 67 -8.46 10.82 0.21
N ILE A 68 -9.46 11.24 0.99
CA ILE A 68 -10.60 11.93 0.41
C ILE A 68 -10.24 13.36 -0.03
N LEU A 69 -9.30 14.03 0.65
CA LEU A 69 -8.73 15.29 0.18
C LEU A 69 -8.06 15.14 -1.18
N GLU A 70 -7.24 14.11 -1.37
CA GLU A 70 -6.61 13.82 -2.67
C GLU A 70 -7.65 13.54 -3.75
N ALA A 71 -8.65 12.70 -3.44
CA ALA A 71 -9.69 12.36 -4.39
C ALA A 71 -10.53 13.59 -4.79
N ALA A 72 -10.83 14.49 -3.84
CA ALA A 72 -11.56 15.74 -4.13
C ALA A 72 -10.73 16.68 -4.98
N ASP A 73 -9.42 16.78 -4.76
CA ASP A 73 -8.55 17.58 -5.63
C ASP A 73 -8.55 17.05 -7.06
N LEU A 74 -8.38 15.73 -7.22
CA LEU A 74 -8.40 15.08 -8.54
C LEU A 74 -9.74 15.26 -9.26
N TYR A 75 -10.86 15.15 -8.54
CA TYR A 75 -12.18 15.42 -9.08
C TYR A 75 -12.31 16.89 -9.55
N ASN A 76 -11.93 17.85 -8.71
CA ASN A 76 -12.02 19.27 -9.02
C ASN A 76 -11.05 19.69 -10.15
N GLU A 77 -9.92 18.99 -10.32
CA GLU A 77 -8.96 19.17 -11.40
C GLU A 77 -9.42 18.51 -12.73
N GLY A 78 -10.55 17.77 -12.71
CA GLY A 78 -11.17 17.19 -13.91
C GLY A 78 -10.56 15.84 -14.33
N TYR A 79 -9.82 15.14 -13.44
CA TYR A 79 -9.30 13.81 -13.76
C TYR A 79 -10.37 12.72 -13.81
N SER A 80 -11.55 12.94 -13.21
CA SER A 80 -12.73 12.09 -13.33
C SER A 80 -13.95 12.84 -12.77
N ASP A 81 -15.13 12.49 -13.26
CA ASP A 81 -16.43 12.99 -12.79
C ASP A 81 -17.09 12.08 -11.74
N ARG A 82 -16.42 11.00 -11.30
CA ARG A 82 -16.98 10.02 -10.35
C ARG A 82 -15.95 9.57 -9.32
N ILE A 83 -16.38 9.57 -8.05
CA ILE A 83 -15.61 9.01 -6.93
C ILE A 83 -16.30 7.73 -6.45
N VAL A 84 -15.54 6.63 -6.36
CA VAL A 84 -16.03 5.33 -5.90
C VAL A 84 -15.44 5.00 -4.54
N LEU A 85 -16.30 4.76 -3.57
CA LEU A 85 -16.00 4.32 -2.21
C LEU A 85 -16.51 2.89 -2.00
N ILE A 86 -15.82 2.08 -1.21
CA ILE A 86 -16.22 0.72 -0.92
C ILE A 86 -16.54 0.58 0.58
N ASN A 87 -17.67 -0.04 0.92
CA ASN A 87 -18.03 -0.26 2.31
C ASN A 87 -17.03 -1.21 2.99
N SER A 88 -16.40 -0.70 4.06
CA SER A 88 -15.47 -1.46 4.89
C SER A 88 -16.19 -2.21 6.01
N TYR A 89 -15.57 -3.32 6.45
CA TYR A 89 -16.02 -4.08 7.59
C TYR A 89 -15.93 -3.27 8.89
N ILE A 90 -17.02 -3.24 9.64
CA ILE A 90 -17.07 -2.60 10.95
C ILE A 90 -17.24 -3.70 12.01
N VAL A 91 -16.28 -3.79 12.93
CA VAL A 91 -16.30 -4.77 14.02
C VAL A 91 -17.54 -4.57 14.89
N ALA A 92 -18.25 -5.68 15.17
CA ALA A 92 -19.45 -5.70 16.02
C ALA A 92 -20.60 -4.77 15.55
N LYS A 93 -20.68 -4.42 14.26
CA LYS A 93 -21.67 -3.50 13.69
C LYS A 93 -23.10 -3.83 14.13
N ASP A 94 -23.52 -5.08 13.97
CA ASP A 94 -24.89 -5.51 14.29
C ASP A 94 -25.20 -5.42 15.79
N ILE A 95 -24.22 -5.75 16.65
CA ILE A 95 -24.36 -5.65 18.11
C ILE A 95 -24.49 -4.19 18.53
N ILE A 96 -23.71 -3.30 17.94
CA ILE A 96 -23.74 -1.87 18.26
C ILE A 96 -25.08 -1.26 17.83
N ILE A 97 -25.54 -1.60 16.61
CA ILE A 97 -26.83 -1.13 16.07
C ILE A 97 -28.00 -1.66 16.93
N SER A 98 -27.97 -2.93 17.33
CA SER A 98 -29.03 -3.53 18.19
C SER A 98 -29.15 -2.85 19.57
N ARG A 99 -28.10 -2.13 19.99
CA ARG A 99 -28.10 -1.32 21.23
C ARG A 99 -28.48 0.14 20.99
N GLY A 100 -28.95 0.51 19.78
CA GLY A 100 -29.40 1.85 19.45
C GLY A 100 -28.27 2.85 19.21
N ILE A 101 -27.01 2.38 19.05
CA ILE A 101 -25.85 3.23 18.80
C ILE A 101 -25.71 3.46 17.29
N LYS A 102 -25.53 4.71 16.87
CA LYS A 102 -25.23 5.05 15.47
C LYS A 102 -23.78 4.68 15.15
N VAL A 103 -23.58 4.00 14.02
CA VAL A 103 -22.25 3.57 13.56
C VAL A 103 -21.85 4.42 12.34
N TYR A 104 -20.72 5.09 12.46
CA TYR A 104 -20.11 5.85 11.38
C TYR A 104 -18.84 5.10 10.96
N GLY A 105 -18.92 4.35 9.86
CA GLY A 105 -17.76 3.69 9.28
C GLY A 105 -16.96 4.64 8.40
N ASP A 106 -15.72 4.27 8.08
CA ASP A 106 -14.79 5.06 7.28
C ASP A 106 -15.41 5.53 5.96
N THR A 107 -16.19 4.67 5.29
CA THR A 107 -16.85 4.96 4.03
C THR A 107 -17.88 6.07 4.16
N LEU A 108 -18.69 6.05 5.23
CA LEU A 108 -19.66 7.12 5.48
C LEU A 108 -18.97 8.43 5.80
N ILE A 109 -17.91 8.40 6.60
CA ILE A 109 -17.12 9.60 6.95
C ILE A 109 -16.46 10.16 5.68
N SER A 110 -15.90 9.30 4.82
CA SER A 110 -15.34 9.73 3.52
C SER A 110 -16.37 10.35 2.61
N LYS A 111 -17.58 9.76 2.51
CA LYS A 111 -18.67 10.32 1.72
C LYS A 111 -19.09 11.70 2.23
N MET A 112 -19.28 11.85 3.55
CA MET A 112 -19.64 13.13 4.15
C MET A 112 -18.55 14.19 3.90
N ALA A 113 -17.29 13.84 4.08
CA ALA A 113 -16.17 14.73 3.82
C ALA A 113 -16.08 15.14 2.34
N ALA A 114 -16.33 14.22 1.40
CA ALA A 114 -16.37 14.55 -0.03
C ALA A 114 -17.48 15.58 -0.34
N ILE A 115 -18.66 15.39 0.22
CA ILE A 115 -19.79 16.35 0.06
C ILE A 115 -19.43 17.72 0.66
N ASP A 116 -18.83 17.75 1.86
CA ASP A 116 -18.37 18.97 2.51
C ASP A 116 -17.26 19.69 1.71
N LEU A 117 -16.49 18.94 0.90
CA LEU A 117 -15.49 19.46 -0.04
C LEU A 117 -16.11 19.93 -1.38
N GLY A 118 -17.43 19.87 -1.52
CA GLY A 118 -18.16 20.37 -2.68
C GLY A 118 -18.39 19.36 -3.80
N ILE A 119 -18.09 18.07 -3.57
CA ILE A 119 -18.40 17.02 -4.55
C ILE A 119 -19.91 16.74 -4.52
N PRO A 120 -20.62 16.79 -5.66
CA PRO A 120 -22.03 16.42 -5.72
C PRO A 120 -22.29 15.00 -5.22
N GLU A 121 -23.36 14.81 -4.45
CA GLU A 121 -23.65 13.49 -3.88
C GLU A 121 -23.89 12.41 -4.94
N GLU A 122 -24.46 12.80 -6.09
CA GLU A 122 -24.71 11.94 -7.26
C GLU A 122 -23.44 11.41 -7.92
N ASP A 123 -22.30 12.10 -7.76
CA ASP A 123 -21.00 11.71 -8.33
C ASP A 123 -20.20 10.82 -7.36
N ILE A 124 -20.75 10.58 -6.15
CA ILE A 124 -20.13 9.71 -5.15
C ILE A 124 -20.86 8.37 -5.13
N ILE A 125 -20.23 7.36 -5.71
CA ILE A 125 -20.73 5.99 -5.76
C ILE A 125 -20.21 5.24 -4.53
N VAL A 126 -21.12 4.69 -3.72
CA VAL A 126 -20.78 3.84 -2.60
C VAL A 126 -21.14 2.39 -2.95
N LEU A 127 -20.13 1.54 -3.12
CA LEU A 127 -20.35 0.14 -3.40
C LEU A 127 -20.61 -0.64 -2.12
N ASP A 128 -21.62 -1.49 -2.18
CA ASP A 128 -21.89 -2.45 -1.13
C ASP A 128 -20.73 -3.43 -1.01
N GLY A 129 -20.32 -3.68 0.21
CA GLY A 129 -19.20 -4.55 0.51
C GLY A 129 -19.08 -4.76 2.02
N ASN A 130 -18.16 -5.60 2.40
CA ASN A 130 -17.79 -5.83 3.79
C ASN A 130 -16.28 -6.06 3.84
N SER A 131 -15.55 -5.14 3.14
CA SER A 131 -14.14 -5.28 2.84
C SER A 131 -13.29 -5.21 4.10
N ARG A 132 -12.47 -6.24 4.32
CA ARG A 132 -11.52 -6.34 5.44
C ARG A 132 -10.08 -6.15 4.98
N SER A 133 -9.88 -6.12 3.67
CA SER A 133 -8.56 -6.09 3.04
C SER A 133 -8.63 -5.39 1.68
N THR A 134 -7.48 -4.96 1.19
CA THR A 134 -7.34 -4.40 -0.17
C THR A 134 -7.72 -5.41 -1.25
N GLN A 135 -7.59 -6.72 -0.98
CA GLN A 135 -8.07 -7.77 -1.89
C GLN A 135 -9.59 -7.75 -2.00
N ASP A 136 -10.31 -7.63 -0.88
CA ASP A 136 -11.77 -7.55 -0.89
C ASP A 136 -12.24 -6.30 -1.66
N GLU A 137 -11.56 -5.17 -1.46
CA GLU A 137 -11.83 -3.93 -2.21
C GLU A 137 -11.61 -4.13 -3.71
N ALA A 138 -10.50 -4.74 -4.10
CA ALA A 138 -10.19 -5.00 -5.50
C ALA A 138 -11.18 -5.97 -6.16
N LEU A 139 -11.66 -6.99 -5.42
CA LEU A 139 -12.70 -7.90 -5.90
C LEU A 139 -14.05 -7.19 -6.06
N THR A 140 -14.42 -6.30 -5.13
CA THR A 140 -15.63 -5.48 -5.23
C THR A 140 -15.58 -4.57 -6.45
N ILE A 141 -14.46 -3.89 -6.70
CA ILE A 141 -14.26 -3.07 -7.90
C ILE A 141 -14.27 -3.91 -9.18
N ARG A 142 -13.69 -5.11 -9.16
CA ARG A 142 -13.76 -6.03 -10.30
C ARG A 142 -15.21 -6.35 -10.70
N GLU A 143 -16.05 -6.67 -9.72
CA GLU A 143 -17.46 -6.95 -10.00
C GLU A 143 -18.21 -5.70 -10.50
N TYR A 144 -17.89 -4.54 -9.95
CA TYR A 144 -18.45 -3.27 -10.40
C TYR A 144 -18.06 -2.98 -11.86
N ILE A 145 -16.78 -3.08 -12.21
CA ILE A 145 -16.27 -2.87 -13.57
C ILE A 145 -16.82 -3.93 -14.55
N ARG A 146 -17.01 -5.19 -14.10
CA ARG A 146 -17.60 -6.26 -14.92
C ARG A 146 -19.02 -5.89 -15.39
N ASN A 147 -19.78 -5.23 -14.52
CA ASN A 147 -21.17 -4.84 -14.79
C ASN A 147 -21.29 -3.46 -15.47
N ASN A 148 -20.21 -2.67 -15.51
CA ASN A 148 -20.15 -1.33 -16.11
C ASN A 148 -19.03 -1.33 -17.16
N LYS A 149 -19.40 -1.78 -18.38
CA LYS A 149 -18.44 -2.05 -19.47
C LYS A 149 -17.79 -0.80 -20.06
N GLU A 150 -18.36 0.36 -19.78
CA GLU A 150 -17.83 1.66 -20.18
C GLU A 150 -16.60 2.09 -19.38
N ILE A 151 -16.32 1.44 -18.23
CA ILE A 151 -15.16 1.77 -17.40
C ILE A 151 -13.93 1.03 -17.92
N GLU A 152 -12.96 1.75 -18.46
CA GLU A 152 -11.71 1.25 -19.03
C GLU A 152 -10.48 1.72 -18.23
N SER A 153 -10.66 2.75 -17.37
CA SER A 153 -9.57 3.35 -16.61
C SER A 153 -9.99 3.72 -15.18
N ILE A 154 -9.05 3.55 -14.23
CA ILE A 154 -9.26 3.90 -12.83
C ILE A 154 -8.04 4.62 -12.24
N ILE A 155 -8.29 5.63 -11.40
CA ILE A 155 -7.27 6.23 -10.53
C ILE A 155 -7.44 5.66 -9.13
N LEU A 156 -6.39 5.01 -8.60
CA LEU A 156 -6.37 4.51 -7.22
C LEU A 156 -5.80 5.56 -6.29
N VAL A 157 -6.62 6.02 -5.33
CA VAL A 157 -6.20 6.91 -4.26
C VAL A 157 -5.99 6.12 -2.98
N THR A 158 -4.78 6.20 -2.43
CA THR A 158 -4.38 5.50 -1.20
C THR A 158 -3.23 6.22 -0.49
N SER A 159 -2.71 5.66 0.60
CA SER A 159 -1.52 6.20 1.29
C SER A 159 -0.24 5.90 0.51
N LYS A 160 0.78 6.77 0.62
CA LYS A 160 2.06 6.66 -0.11
C LYS A 160 2.71 5.29 0.07
N TYR A 161 2.91 4.87 1.32
CA TYR A 161 3.55 3.58 1.64
C TYR A 161 2.79 2.36 1.11
N HIS A 162 1.49 2.50 0.85
CA HIS A 162 0.61 1.42 0.41
C HIS A 162 0.46 1.34 -1.11
N SER A 163 0.77 2.41 -1.84
CA SER A 163 0.43 2.59 -3.26
C SER A 163 0.98 1.47 -4.17
N GLY A 164 2.22 1.08 -3.97
CA GLY A 164 2.84 0.02 -4.78
C GLY A 164 2.17 -1.34 -4.61
N ARG A 165 1.76 -1.71 -3.38
CA ARG A 165 1.06 -2.98 -3.14
C ARG A 165 -0.40 -2.91 -3.61
N ALA A 166 -1.09 -1.81 -3.37
CA ALA A 166 -2.45 -1.62 -3.84
C ALA A 166 -2.54 -1.77 -5.37
N LYS A 167 -1.67 -1.09 -6.12
CA LYS A 167 -1.63 -1.20 -7.58
C LYS A 167 -1.39 -2.64 -8.06
N LYS A 168 -0.51 -3.41 -7.40
CA LYS A 168 -0.26 -4.83 -7.73
C LYS A 168 -1.49 -5.70 -7.49
N ILE A 169 -2.19 -5.50 -6.38
CA ILE A 169 -3.42 -6.25 -6.04
C ILE A 169 -4.50 -5.95 -7.07
N PHE A 170 -4.75 -4.68 -7.41
CA PHE A 170 -5.74 -4.30 -8.40
C PHE A 170 -5.40 -4.82 -9.79
N LYS A 171 -4.13 -4.69 -10.23
CA LYS A 171 -3.68 -5.29 -11.51
C LYS A 171 -3.98 -6.79 -11.56
N LYS A 172 -3.68 -7.54 -10.49
CA LYS A 172 -3.95 -8.97 -10.45
C LYS A 172 -5.46 -9.26 -10.43
N ALA A 173 -6.23 -8.56 -9.60
CA ALA A 173 -7.67 -8.75 -9.49
C ALA A 173 -8.42 -8.43 -10.80
N LEU A 174 -8.02 -7.39 -11.50
CA LEU A 174 -8.67 -6.97 -12.75
C LEU A 174 -8.17 -7.72 -13.98
N SER A 175 -7.01 -8.41 -13.90
CA SER A 175 -6.45 -9.17 -15.03
C SER A 175 -7.29 -10.36 -15.50
N VAL A 176 -8.31 -10.77 -14.73
CA VAL A 176 -9.23 -11.85 -15.10
C VAL A 176 -10.47 -11.35 -15.88
N LEU A 177 -10.58 -10.04 -16.08
CA LEU A 177 -11.62 -9.49 -16.94
C LEU A 177 -11.28 -9.77 -18.42
N ASP A 178 -12.29 -9.80 -19.26
CA ASP A 178 -12.19 -10.04 -20.71
C ASP A 178 -11.64 -8.85 -21.51
N ARG A 179 -11.26 -7.77 -20.79
CA ARG A 179 -10.65 -6.55 -21.33
C ARG A 179 -9.59 -6.01 -20.40
N GLU A 180 -8.67 -5.23 -20.93
CA GLU A 180 -7.66 -4.51 -20.17
C GLU A 180 -8.30 -3.29 -19.48
N ILE A 181 -7.91 -3.06 -18.23
CA ILE A 181 -8.30 -1.88 -17.46
C ILE A 181 -7.02 -1.14 -17.07
N ASP A 182 -6.95 0.13 -17.46
CA ASP A 182 -5.85 0.98 -17.08
C ASP A 182 -5.95 1.39 -15.60
N ILE A 183 -4.83 1.23 -14.88
CA ILE A 183 -4.77 1.50 -13.45
C ILE A 183 -3.66 2.49 -13.16
N TYR A 184 -4.05 3.68 -12.72
CA TYR A 184 -3.15 4.76 -12.33
C TYR A 184 -3.15 4.92 -10.81
N SER A 185 -1.97 5.11 -10.23
CA SER A 185 -1.79 5.27 -8.79
C SER A 185 -1.54 6.73 -8.45
N SER A 186 -2.42 7.31 -7.64
CA SER A 186 -2.30 8.64 -7.05
C SER A 186 -2.30 8.52 -5.53
N PRO A 187 -1.14 8.27 -4.90
CA PRO A 187 -1.09 8.27 -3.45
C PRO A 187 -1.27 9.69 -2.92
N SER A 188 -2.05 9.82 -1.83
CA SER A 188 -2.38 11.11 -1.25
C SER A 188 -1.14 11.96 -0.95
N LYS A 189 -1.12 13.18 -1.48
CA LYS A 189 -0.11 14.19 -1.15
C LYS A 189 -0.20 14.64 0.31
N TYR A 190 -1.36 14.48 0.94
CA TYR A 190 -1.65 14.80 2.34
C TYR A 190 -1.21 13.72 3.33
N ASP A 191 -0.81 12.53 2.84
CA ASP A 191 -0.24 11.47 3.67
C ASP A 191 1.09 11.94 4.30
N PRO A 192 1.22 11.89 5.65
CA PRO A 192 2.41 12.37 6.35
C PRO A 192 3.65 11.51 6.17
N PHE A 193 3.54 10.33 5.55
CA PHE A 193 4.65 9.39 5.37
C PHE A 193 5.88 10.05 4.73
N ASN A 194 7.00 10.02 5.47
CA ASN A 194 8.27 10.55 4.99
C ASN A 194 9.09 9.48 4.26
N VAL A 195 8.93 9.42 2.97
CA VAL A 195 9.57 8.45 2.08
C VAL A 195 11.09 8.39 2.22
N ASN A 196 11.73 9.56 2.44
CA ASN A 196 13.19 9.72 2.43
C ASN A 196 13.84 9.54 3.80
N GLN A 197 13.08 9.60 4.88
CA GLN A 197 13.58 9.52 6.26
C GLN A 197 12.68 8.66 7.14
N TRP A 198 12.00 7.68 6.55
CA TRP A 198 11.03 6.80 7.20
C TRP A 198 11.57 6.13 8.48
N TRP A 199 12.89 5.91 8.57
CA TRP A 199 13.53 5.29 9.75
C TRP A 199 13.66 6.23 10.94
N LYS A 200 13.28 7.51 10.83
CA LYS A 200 13.33 8.49 11.90
C LYS A 200 12.04 8.60 12.68
N ASP A 201 10.92 8.15 12.11
CA ASP A 201 9.62 8.19 12.73
C ASP A 201 9.11 6.78 13.04
N ARG A 202 8.47 6.62 14.21
CA ARG A 202 7.97 5.32 14.67
C ARG A 202 6.84 4.78 13.80
N GLU A 203 5.93 5.63 13.38
CA GLU A 203 4.79 5.20 12.55
C GLU A 203 5.26 4.88 11.14
N ASP A 204 6.19 5.65 10.57
CA ASP A 204 6.79 5.37 9.28
C ASP A 204 7.53 4.03 9.27
N ILE A 205 8.33 3.74 10.33
CA ILE A 205 8.99 2.43 10.51
C ILE A 205 7.96 1.30 10.50
N LYS A 206 6.91 1.44 11.27
CA LYS A 206 5.81 0.46 11.35
C LYS A 206 5.17 0.23 9.97
N TRP A 207 4.85 1.29 9.25
CA TRP A 207 4.25 1.18 7.90
C TRP A 207 5.17 0.47 6.92
N VAL A 208 6.46 0.85 6.86
CA VAL A 208 7.43 0.21 5.96
C VAL A 208 7.56 -1.28 6.28
N VAL A 209 7.77 -1.64 7.55
CA VAL A 209 7.91 -3.05 7.96
C VAL A 209 6.65 -3.86 7.63
N LEU A 210 5.47 -3.34 7.97
CA LEU A 210 4.20 -4.04 7.72
C LEU A 210 3.92 -4.17 6.22
N GLU A 211 4.21 -3.17 5.40
CA GLU A 211 3.98 -3.26 3.96
C GLU A 211 4.91 -4.27 3.30
N TYR A 212 6.17 -4.39 3.71
CA TYR A 212 7.04 -5.47 3.21
C TYR A 212 6.55 -6.85 3.62
N LEU A 213 6.08 -7.03 4.87
CA LEU A 213 5.47 -8.30 5.30
C LEU A 213 4.22 -8.64 4.49
N LYS A 214 3.36 -7.64 4.22
CA LYS A 214 2.17 -7.81 3.37
C LYS A 214 2.54 -8.10 1.91
N LEU A 215 3.60 -7.46 1.37
CA LEU A 215 4.11 -7.79 0.03
C LEU A 215 4.60 -9.23 -0.07
N VAL A 216 5.32 -9.72 0.94
CA VAL A 216 5.70 -11.13 1.01
C VAL A 216 4.47 -12.03 0.99
N ASN A 217 3.46 -11.75 1.85
CA ASN A 217 2.22 -12.50 1.86
C ASN A 217 1.47 -12.43 0.52
N PHE A 218 1.45 -11.27 -0.15
CA PHE A 218 0.88 -11.12 -1.48
C PHE A 218 1.54 -12.05 -2.49
N TYR A 219 2.88 -12.05 -2.58
CA TYR A 219 3.59 -12.87 -3.57
C TYR A 219 3.50 -14.37 -3.30
N PHE A 220 3.46 -14.79 -2.03
CA PHE A 220 3.45 -16.23 -1.71
C PHE A 220 2.04 -16.82 -1.54
N ARG A 221 1.01 -16.00 -1.37
CA ARG A 221 -0.34 -16.49 -1.09
C ARG A 221 -1.44 -15.70 -1.79
N GLU A 222 -1.56 -14.40 -1.53
CA GLU A 222 -2.77 -13.63 -1.83
C GLU A 222 -3.02 -13.50 -3.34
N GLN A 223 -1.98 -13.37 -4.15
CA GLN A 223 -2.12 -13.25 -5.61
C GLN A 223 -2.84 -14.45 -6.25
N PHE A 224 -2.76 -15.63 -5.64
CA PHE A 224 -3.44 -16.86 -6.13
C PHE A 224 -4.90 -16.96 -5.69
N LEU A 225 -5.36 -16.07 -4.84
CA LEU A 225 -6.76 -15.97 -4.38
C LEU A 225 -7.56 -14.93 -5.17
N LEU A 226 -6.91 -14.19 -6.08
CA LEU A 226 -7.51 -13.12 -6.89
C LEU A 226 -7.93 -13.59 -8.29
N ASP A 227 -7.61 -14.83 -8.66
CA ASP A 227 -7.97 -15.46 -9.94
C ASP A 227 -9.45 -15.79 -10.03
#